data_e0910f2b0595aa51fe1099649e46e5c8
#
_entry.id   e0910f2b0595aa51fe1099649e46e5c8
#
_cell.length_a   1.000
_cell.length_b   1.000
_cell.length_c   1.000
_cell.angle_alpha   90.00
_cell.angle_beta   90.00
_cell.angle_gamma   90.00
#
_symmetry.space_group_name_H-M   'P 1'
#
loop_
_entity.id
_entity.type
_entity.pdbx_description
1 polymer ?
#
loop_
_entity_poly.entity_id
_entity_poly.type
_entity_poly.pdbx_seq_one_letter_code
_entity_poly.pdbx_strand_id
1 'polypeptide(L)'
;MTNIVWHQTTITNANRSKLLNQKPFVLWFTGLSASGKSTIANIVEQKLYQMKYSTFLLDGDNVRHGLNSDLGFNEKSRVENIRRIGEVSKLFLDAGIITLTAFISPFKSDRQLVRELFEVGQFIEVFIDSSIE
;
A
#
# COMPACT_ATOMS: atom_id res chain seq x y z
N MET A 1 -16.38 -25.88 -1.47
CA MET A 1 -17.02 -24.65 -1.96
C MET A 1 -17.47 -23.80 -0.81
N THR A 2 -17.00 -22.61 -0.74
CA THR A 2 -17.39 -21.69 0.31
C THR A 2 -18.45 -20.72 -0.19
N ASN A 3 -19.46 -20.47 0.63
CA ASN A 3 -20.49 -19.49 0.34
C ASN A 3 -20.16 -18.19 1.07
N ILE A 4 -19.10 -17.54 0.59
CA ILE A 4 -18.68 -16.29 1.17
C ILE A 4 -19.40 -15.16 0.45
N VAL A 5 -20.15 -14.38 1.20
CA VAL A 5 -20.91 -13.27 0.66
C VAL A 5 -20.37 -11.99 1.28
N TRP A 6 -20.09 -11.00 0.45
CA TRP A 6 -19.68 -9.69 0.94
C TRP A 6 -20.87 -8.99 1.59
N HIS A 7 -20.70 -8.58 2.82
CA HIS A 7 -21.74 -7.87 3.55
C HIS A 7 -21.52 -6.37 3.46
N GLN A 8 -22.55 -5.64 3.04
CA GLN A 8 -22.52 -4.21 2.99
C GLN A 8 -22.71 -3.67 4.40
N THR A 9 -21.71 -2.99 4.94
CA THR A 9 -21.80 -2.40 6.26
C THR A 9 -22.38 -0.99 6.18
N THR A 10 -22.92 -0.50 7.29
CA THR A 10 -23.58 0.81 7.33
C THR A 10 -22.59 1.96 7.16
N ILE A 11 -21.43 1.85 7.81
CA ILE A 11 -20.41 2.87 7.72
C ILE A 11 -19.55 2.62 6.49
N THR A 12 -19.47 3.61 5.62
CA THR A 12 -18.81 3.50 4.32
C THR A 12 -17.49 4.23 4.29
N ASN A 13 -16.73 4.01 3.22
CA ASN A 13 -15.51 4.78 2.95
C ASN A 13 -15.81 6.28 2.93
N ALA A 14 -16.92 6.68 2.31
CA ALA A 14 -17.31 8.10 2.24
C ALA A 14 -17.53 8.67 3.64
N ASN A 15 -18.17 7.92 4.53
CA ASN A 15 -18.38 8.36 5.91
C ASN A 15 -17.04 8.57 6.62
N ARG A 16 -16.11 7.63 6.47
CA ARG A 16 -14.80 7.70 7.13
C ARG A 16 -13.94 8.81 6.55
N SER A 17 -13.99 9.00 5.24
CA SER A 17 -13.26 10.08 4.58
C SER A 17 -13.73 11.44 5.07
N LYS A 18 -15.03 11.60 5.24
CA LYS A 18 -15.61 12.82 5.76
C LYS A 18 -15.19 13.07 7.21
N LEU A 19 -15.25 12.03 8.04
CA LEU A 19 -14.84 12.12 9.45
C LEU A 19 -13.38 12.55 9.59
N LEU A 20 -12.50 11.98 8.75
CA LEU A 20 -11.08 12.29 8.77
C LEU A 20 -10.73 13.56 7.97
N ASN A 21 -11.73 14.12 7.27
CA ASN A 21 -11.54 15.31 6.44
C ASN A 21 -10.40 15.12 5.43
N GLN A 22 -10.39 13.98 4.77
CA GLN A 22 -9.38 13.67 3.75
C GLN A 22 -9.92 12.66 2.74
N LYS A 23 -9.36 12.71 1.53
CA LYS A 23 -9.66 11.74 0.49
C LYS A 23 -8.54 10.71 0.49
N PRO A 24 -8.82 9.45 0.84
CA PRO A 24 -7.76 8.44 0.94
C PRO A 24 -7.24 8.02 -0.43
N PHE A 25 -5.97 7.65 -0.45
CA PHE A 25 -5.32 7.09 -1.63
C PHE A 25 -4.14 6.24 -1.19
N VAL A 26 -3.60 5.47 -2.11
CA VAL A 26 -2.42 4.64 -1.87
C VAL A 26 -1.27 5.16 -2.73
N LEU A 27 -0.14 5.47 -2.09
CA LEU A 27 1.11 5.77 -2.78
C LEU A 27 1.97 4.52 -2.75
N TRP A 28 2.13 3.90 -3.90
CA TRP A 28 2.88 2.66 -4.04
C TRP A 28 4.28 3.00 -4.54
N PHE A 29 5.24 3.05 -3.62
CA PHE A 29 6.62 3.34 -3.97
C PHE A 29 7.30 2.09 -4.47
N THR A 30 7.87 2.16 -5.66
CA THR A 30 8.58 1.04 -6.26
C THR A 30 9.96 1.48 -6.69
N GLY A 31 10.85 0.52 -6.87
CA GLY A 31 12.24 0.75 -7.21
C GLY A 31 13.07 -0.40 -6.70
N LEU A 32 14.31 -0.46 -7.11
CA LEU A 32 15.23 -1.51 -6.68
C LEU A 32 15.64 -1.31 -5.23
N SER A 33 16.16 -2.37 -4.62
CA SER A 33 16.80 -2.27 -3.31
C SER A 33 17.85 -1.17 -3.33
N ALA A 34 17.99 -0.46 -2.23
CA ALA A 34 18.93 0.65 -2.09
C ALA A 34 18.64 1.83 -3.01
N SER A 35 17.44 1.92 -3.57
CA SER A 35 17.04 3.07 -4.38
C SER A 35 16.65 4.27 -3.51
N GLY A 36 16.48 4.06 -2.20
CA GLY A 36 16.04 5.11 -1.29
C GLY A 36 14.54 5.19 -1.12
N LYS A 37 13.77 4.21 -1.63
CA LYS A 37 12.31 4.29 -1.58
C LYS A 37 11.75 4.33 -0.15
N SER A 38 12.31 3.56 0.77
CA SER A 38 11.86 3.59 2.17
C SER A 38 12.14 4.94 2.81
N THR A 39 13.30 5.52 2.53
CA THR A 39 13.67 6.84 3.05
C THR A 39 12.73 7.91 2.52
N ILE A 40 12.47 7.90 1.22
CA ILE A 40 11.58 8.87 0.59
C ILE A 40 10.16 8.71 1.09
N ALA A 41 9.67 7.48 1.17
CA ALA A 41 8.31 7.21 1.67
C ALA A 41 8.15 7.72 3.10
N ASN A 42 9.16 7.51 3.94
CA ASN A 42 9.14 8.00 5.31
C ASN A 42 9.08 9.54 5.37
N ILE A 43 9.84 10.21 4.52
CA ILE A 43 9.82 11.67 4.45
C ILE A 43 8.45 12.18 3.98
N VAL A 44 7.88 11.53 2.98
CA VAL A 44 6.55 11.90 2.47
C VAL A 44 5.50 11.72 3.57
N GLU A 45 5.55 10.61 4.32
CA GLU A 45 4.64 10.40 5.42
C GLU A 45 4.76 11.49 6.49
N GLN A 46 6.00 11.84 6.84
CA GLN A 46 6.23 12.92 7.82
C GLN A 46 5.60 14.23 7.38
N LYS A 47 5.75 14.57 6.10
CA LYS A 47 5.16 15.80 5.57
C LYS A 47 3.64 15.77 5.60
N LEU A 48 3.05 14.65 5.22
CA LEU A 48 1.59 14.49 5.27
C LEU A 48 1.08 14.59 6.71
N TYR A 49 1.80 13.97 7.64
CA TYR A 49 1.46 14.04 9.06
C TYR A 49 1.49 15.49 9.56
N GLN A 50 2.53 16.23 9.18
CA GLN A 50 2.65 17.65 9.57
C GLN A 50 1.51 18.48 9.00
N MET A 51 0.96 18.08 7.85
CA MET A 51 -0.20 18.71 7.23
C MET A 51 -1.52 18.25 7.83
N LYS A 52 -1.49 17.45 8.91
CA LYS A 52 -2.66 16.95 9.65
C LYS A 52 -3.44 15.87 8.91
N TYR A 53 -2.77 15.12 8.04
CA TYR A 53 -3.39 13.96 7.42
C TYR A 53 -3.13 12.69 8.24
N SER A 54 -4.10 11.79 8.19
CA SER A 54 -3.99 10.47 8.83
C SER A 54 -3.38 9.50 7.82
N THR A 55 -2.22 8.96 8.15
CA THR A 55 -1.43 8.15 7.22
C THR A 55 -0.95 6.86 7.88
N PHE A 56 -0.56 5.90 7.05
CA PHE A 56 0.14 4.71 7.52
C PHE A 56 1.15 4.26 6.44
N LEU A 57 2.36 3.98 6.87
CA LEU A 57 3.42 3.50 5.99
C LEU A 57 3.61 1.99 6.18
N LEU A 58 3.37 1.23 5.12
CA LEU A 58 3.64 -0.20 5.10
C LEU A 58 5.04 -0.39 4.51
N ASP A 59 6.01 -0.61 5.38
CA ASP A 59 7.39 -0.87 4.98
C ASP A 59 7.58 -2.38 4.77
N GLY A 60 8.26 -2.76 3.69
CA GLY A 60 8.42 -4.16 3.33
C GLY A 60 9.09 -5.00 4.40
N ASP A 61 10.11 -4.45 5.06
CA ASP A 61 10.80 -5.18 6.12
C ASP A 61 9.89 -5.37 7.33
N ASN A 62 9.16 -4.32 7.73
CA ASN A 62 8.24 -4.42 8.87
C ASN A 62 7.10 -5.41 8.60
N VAL A 63 6.60 -5.44 7.38
CA VAL A 63 5.53 -6.37 6.99
C VAL A 63 6.01 -7.81 7.12
N ARG A 64 7.28 -8.09 6.82
CA ARG A 64 7.84 -9.45 6.93
C ARG A 64 8.05 -9.89 8.37
N HIS A 65 8.05 -8.98 9.32
CA HIS A 65 8.11 -9.35 10.74
C HIS A 65 6.77 -9.86 11.27
N GLY A 66 5.68 -9.56 10.61
CA GLY A 66 4.34 -9.94 11.06
C GLY A 66 3.49 -10.53 9.95
N LEU A 67 2.79 -9.69 9.23
CA LEU A 67 1.79 -10.11 8.23
C LEU A 67 2.32 -11.17 7.27
N ASN A 68 3.53 -11.02 6.79
CA ASN A 68 4.13 -11.91 5.79
C ASN A 68 5.32 -12.70 6.33
N SER A 69 5.35 -12.96 7.64
CA SER A 69 6.46 -13.69 8.27
C SER A 69 6.57 -15.14 7.80
N ASP A 70 5.49 -15.71 7.26
CA ASP A 70 5.44 -17.07 6.75
C ASP A 70 5.94 -17.20 5.30
N LEU A 71 6.24 -16.09 4.63
CA LEU A 71 6.63 -16.11 3.23
C LEU A 71 8.15 -16.11 3.06
N GLY A 72 8.61 -16.89 2.06
CA GLY A 72 10.01 -16.93 1.68
C GLY A 72 10.31 -15.90 0.58
N PHE A 73 11.30 -16.23 -0.26
CA PHE A 73 11.79 -15.32 -1.30
C PHE A 73 11.66 -15.89 -2.72
N ASN A 74 10.98 -17.04 -2.89
CA ASN A 74 10.74 -17.60 -4.21
C ASN A 74 9.64 -16.79 -4.93
N GLU A 75 9.43 -17.12 -6.20
CA GLU A 75 8.45 -16.38 -7.02
C GLU A 75 7.05 -16.42 -6.44
N LYS A 76 6.61 -17.59 -5.98
CA LYS A 76 5.28 -17.76 -5.43
C LYS A 76 5.10 -16.90 -4.18
N SER A 77 6.08 -16.88 -3.29
CA SER A 77 6.05 -16.06 -2.09
C SER A 77 6.09 -14.57 -2.42
N ARG A 78 6.87 -14.19 -3.44
CA ARG A 78 6.94 -12.80 -3.89
C ARG A 78 5.56 -12.30 -4.34
N VAL A 79 4.87 -13.07 -5.16
CA VAL A 79 3.55 -12.69 -5.64
C VAL A 79 2.56 -12.61 -4.49
N GLU A 80 2.61 -13.57 -3.57
CA GLU A 80 1.72 -13.59 -2.41
C GLU A 80 2.00 -12.41 -1.47
N ASN A 81 3.26 -12.04 -1.31
CA ASN A 81 3.65 -10.88 -0.51
C ASN A 81 2.97 -9.61 -1.05
N ILE A 82 3.07 -9.41 -2.35
CA ILE A 82 2.48 -8.23 -3.00
C ILE A 82 0.96 -8.26 -2.91
N ARG A 83 0.36 -9.43 -3.10
CA ARG A 83 -1.10 -9.59 -3.01
C ARG A 83 -1.60 -9.19 -1.62
N ARG A 84 -0.94 -9.70 -0.57
CA ARG A 84 -1.35 -9.40 0.81
C ARG A 84 -1.23 -7.92 1.13
N ILE A 85 -0.12 -7.29 0.71
CA ILE A 85 0.07 -5.86 0.95
C ILE A 85 -0.98 -5.05 0.19
N GLY A 86 -1.33 -5.46 -1.02
CA GLY A 86 -2.39 -4.83 -1.80
C GLY A 86 -3.74 -4.89 -1.11
N GLU A 87 -4.10 -6.07 -0.59
CA GLU A 87 -5.37 -6.26 0.10
C GLU A 87 -5.43 -5.44 1.39
N VAL A 88 -4.34 -5.41 2.17
CA VAL A 88 -4.27 -4.59 3.38
C VAL A 88 -4.38 -3.11 3.03
N SER A 89 -3.71 -2.67 1.97
CA SER A 89 -3.81 -1.28 1.50
C SER A 89 -5.24 -0.92 1.13
N LYS A 90 -5.98 -1.85 0.54
CA LYS A 90 -7.38 -1.64 0.20
C LYS A 90 -8.23 -1.45 1.47
N LEU A 91 -7.97 -2.23 2.51
CA LEU A 91 -8.66 -2.08 3.79
C LEU A 91 -8.36 -0.73 4.42
N PHE A 92 -7.11 -0.28 4.40
CA PHE A 92 -6.74 1.04 4.90
C PHE A 92 -7.42 2.15 4.11
N LEU A 93 -7.48 2.01 2.79
CA LEU A 93 -8.18 2.98 1.95
C LEU A 93 -9.66 3.05 2.34
N ASP A 94 -10.30 1.90 2.53
CA ASP A 94 -11.70 1.85 2.94
C ASP A 94 -11.90 2.47 4.32
N ALA A 95 -10.88 2.42 5.17
CA ALA A 95 -10.90 3.07 6.48
C ALA A 95 -10.68 4.58 6.40
N GLY A 96 -10.40 5.13 5.21
CA GLY A 96 -10.17 6.55 5.02
C GLY A 96 -8.73 6.98 5.22
N ILE A 97 -7.79 6.04 5.34
CA ILE A 97 -6.39 6.30 5.62
C ILE A 97 -5.60 6.47 4.33
N ILE A 98 -4.71 7.44 4.30
CA ILE A 98 -3.73 7.58 3.22
C ILE A 98 -2.61 6.59 3.51
N THR A 99 -2.40 5.65 2.60
CA THR A 99 -1.45 4.56 2.79
C THR A 99 -0.26 4.72 1.85
N LEU A 100 0.94 4.54 2.41
CA LEU A 100 2.17 4.52 1.63
C LEU A 100 2.75 3.12 1.73
N THR A 101 3.27 2.59 0.64
CA THR A 101 3.92 1.29 0.65
C THR A 101 5.33 1.42 0.08
N ALA A 102 6.29 0.76 0.70
CA ALA A 102 7.68 0.81 0.27
C ALA A 102 8.29 -0.57 0.35
N PHE A 103 8.30 -1.26 -0.77
CA PHE A 103 8.94 -2.59 -0.87
C PHE A 103 9.24 -2.90 -2.32
N ILE A 104 10.02 -3.96 -2.53
CA ILE A 104 10.45 -4.35 -3.86
C ILE A 104 9.27 -4.94 -4.62
N SER A 105 8.90 -4.31 -5.74
CA SER A 105 7.86 -4.82 -6.64
C SER A 105 8.28 -4.55 -8.09
N PRO A 106 9.30 -5.28 -8.57
CA PRO A 106 9.93 -4.96 -9.86
C PRO A 106 9.10 -5.33 -11.07
N PHE A 107 8.14 -6.24 -10.92
CA PHE A 107 7.39 -6.74 -12.08
C PHE A 107 6.10 -5.97 -12.25
N LYS A 108 5.91 -5.44 -13.45
CA LYS A 108 4.71 -4.67 -13.79
C LYS A 108 3.44 -5.50 -13.62
N SER A 109 3.50 -6.79 -13.95
CA SER A 109 2.34 -7.68 -13.81
C SER A 109 1.87 -7.79 -12.36
N ASP A 110 2.81 -7.84 -11.41
CA ASP A 110 2.49 -7.92 -9.98
C ASP A 110 1.82 -6.63 -9.51
N ARG A 111 2.36 -5.49 -9.94
CA ARG A 111 1.79 -4.19 -9.58
C ARG A 111 0.42 -3.99 -10.22
N GLN A 112 0.21 -4.52 -11.42
CA GLN A 112 -1.08 -4.42 -12.10
C GLN A 112 -2.17 -5.20 -11.36
N LEU A 113 -1.85 -6.34 -10.78
CA LEU A 113 -2.80 -7.10 -9.97
C LEU A 113 -3.29 -6.27 -8.78
N VAL A 114 -2.39 -5.51 -8.17
CA VAL A 114 -2.76 -4.66 -7.05
C VAL A 114 -3.58 -3.46 -7.53
N ARG A 115 -3.16 -2.84 -8.64
CA ARG A 115 -3.87 -1.69 -9.18
C ARG A 115 -5.35 -1.99 -9.45
N GLU A 116 -5.64 -3.21 -9.87
CA GLU A 116 -7.01 -3.62 -10.19
C GLU A 116 -7.93 -3.67 -8.97
N LEU A 117 -7.37 -3.62 -7.75
CA LEU A 117 -8.16 -3.57 -6.52
C LEU A 117 -8.75 -2.18 -6.27
N PHE A 118 -8.29 -1.18 -7.00
CA PHE A 118 -8.60 0.22 -6.70
C PHE A 118 -9.29 0.89 -7.89
N GLU A 119 -10.08 1.92 -7.58
CA GLU A 119 -10.67 2.78 -8.60
C GLU A 119 -9.64 3.79 -9.10
N VAL A 120 -9.93 4.41 -10.22
CA VAL A 120 -9.08 5.45 -10.80
C VAL A 120 -8.87 6.57 -9.78
N GLY A 121 -7.60 6.95 -9.59
CA GLY A 121 -7.23 7.99 -8.65
C GLY A 121 -6.97 7.54 -7.23
N GLN A 122 -7.27 6.28 -6.91
CA GLN A 122 -7.03 5.75 -5.57
C GLN A 122 -5.66 5.09 -5.41
N PHE A 123 -5.01 4.74 -6.51
CA PHE A 123 -3.74 4.04 -6.51
C PHE A 123 -2.75 4.79 -7.39
N ILE A 124 -1.66 5.24 -6.80
CA ILE A 124 -0.63 6.03 -7.50
C ILE A 124 0.70 5.33 -7.33
N GLU A 125 1.30 4.89 -8.44
CA GLU A 125 2.62 4.31 -8.43
C GLU A 125 3.66 5.43 -8.49
N VAL A 126 4.67 5.33 -7.63
CA VAL A 126 5.79 6.26 -7.60
C VAL A 126 7.07 5.47 -7.78
N PHE A 127 7.73 5.66 -8.90
CA PHE A 127 8.99 4.98 -9.17
C PHE A 127 10.14 5.84 -8.66
N ILE A 128 10.96 5.24 -7.81
CA ILE A 128 12.15 5.90 -7.30
C ILE A 128 13.32 5.50 -8.18
N ASP A 129 13.77 6.44 -8.98
CA ASP A 129 14.93 6.27 -9.85
C ASP A 129 16.09 7.02 -9.22
N SER A 130 16.83 6.31 -8.40
CA SER A 130 17.98 6.89 -7.73
C SER A 130 19.24 6.47 -8.48
N SER A 131 19.88 7.42 -9.12
CA SER A 131 21.17 7.14 -9.71
C SER A 131 22.21 7.12 -8.59
N ILE A 132 22.87 5.99 -8.47
CA ILE A 132 23.92 5.82 -7.47
C ILE A 132 25.23 6.18 -8.13
N GLU A 133 25.81 7.23 -7.67
CA GLU A 133 27.11 7.69 -8.13
C GLU A 133 28.22 7.10 -7.28
#